data_c41ec9c307a0f49f9f214a7966fcdd36
#
_entry.id   c41ec9c307a0f49f9f214a7966fcdd36
#
_cell.length_a   1.000
_cell.length_b   1.000
_cell.length_c   1.000
_cell.angle_alpha   90.00
_cell.angle_beta   90.00
_cell.angle_gamma   90.00
#
_symmetry.space_group_name_H-M   'P 1'
#
loop_
_entity.id
_entity.type
_entity.pdbx_description
1 polymer ?
#
loop_
_entity_poly.entity_id
_entity_poly.type
_entity_poly.pdbx_seq_one_letter_code
_entity_poly.pdbx_strand_id
1 'polypeptide(L)'
;FFRWLDRGAPLTGDIRTRHIMRVTGAADGHVRHGMFLGTGAIMQATRFAHKTVHSRGLGGELSLGMVLVRSVWGLIRQDPKFYQPTHVAIAVQNGSGAEVTRDTAPMLILVASTLGRLFLGIRPFWAKDEAPIGLTAIQGGARRFARAFPSVLRGHPNRHVTVENGYESFGGARIELRFDGELNLDGELFATAGGDVPLVIETEGPIRFLRAK
;
A
#
# COMPACT_ATOMS: atom_id res chain seq x y z
N PHE A 1 -11.87 -0.62 22.54
CA PHE A 1 -13.11 -0.12 21.93
C PHE A 1 -14.33 -0.85 22.49
N PHE A 2 -14.41 -2.18 22.42
CA PHE A 2 -15.55 -2.97 22.94
C PHE A 2 -15.77 -2.78 24.44
N ARG A 3 -14.73 -2.80 25.27
CA ARG A 3 -14.82 -2.52 26.72
C ARG A 3 -15.37 -1.13 27.06
N TRP A 4 -15.25 -0.19 26.14
CA TRP A 4 -15.76 1.17 26.30
C TRP A 4 -17.26 1.24 25.97
N LEU A 5 -17.72 0.50 24.95
CA LEU A 5 -19.15 0.36 24.64
C LEU A 5 -19.93 -0.31 25.76
N ASP A 6 -19.35 -1.33 26.40
CA ASP A 6 -19.98 -2.08 27.50
C ASP A 6 -20.24 -1.24 28.77
N ARG A 7 -19.55 -0.11 28.92
CA ARG A 7 -19.70 0.77 30.09
C ARG A 7 -20.84 1.79 29.99
N GLY A 8 -21.57 1.82 28.87
CA GLY A 8 -22.65 2.81 28.67
C GLY A 8 -22.19 4.26 28.74
N ALA A 9 -20.88 4.52 28.64
CA ALA A 9 -20.34 5.87 28.64
C ALA A 9 -20.78 6.63 27.39
N PRO A 10 -21.09 7.95 27.52
CA PRO A 10 -21.44 8.76 26.38
C PRO A 10 -20.28 8.70 25.36
N LEU A 11 -20.62 8.54 24.08
CA LEU A 11 -19.66 8.52 22.96
C LEU A 11 -18.98 9.89 22.79
N THR A 12 -18.04 10.22 23.69
CA THR A 12 -17.20 11.40 23.58
C THR A 12 -15.97 11.04 22.77
N GLY A 13 -15.86 11.55 21.57
CA GLY A 13 -14.73 11.29 20.70
C GLY A 13 -14.66 12.28 19.55
N ASP A 14 -13.48 12.39 18.95
CA ASP A 14 -13.29 13.17 17.73
C ASP A 14 -13.83 12.39 16.52
N ILE A 15 -14.70 13.02 15.74
CA ILE A 15 -15.10 12.49 14.43
C ILE A 15 -13.97 12.76 13.45
N ARG A 16 -13.42 11.70 12.87
CA ARG A 16 -12.42 11.77 11.80
C ARG A 16 -13.06 11.32 10.50
N THR A 17 -12.99 12.18 9.50
CA THR A 17 -13.46 11.88 8.16
C THR A 17 -12.30 11.38 7.31
N ARG A 18 -12.50 10.27 6.59
CA ARG A 18 -11.50 9.69 5.70
C ARG A 18 -12.14 9.14 4.44
N HIS A 19 -11.43 9.27 3.34
CA HIS A 19 -11.75 8.55 2.12
C HIS A 19 -11.30 7.08 2.24
N ILE A 20 -12.04 6.20 1.58
CA ILE A 20 -11.66 4.79 1.40
C ILE A 20 -11.44 4.53 -0.09
N MET A 21 -10.72 3.48 -0.39
CA MET A 21 -10.60 2.95 -1.74
C MET A 21 -11.73 1.95 -1.99
N ARG A 22 -12.39 2.09 -3.13
CA ARG A 22 -13.24 1.07 -3.73
C ARG A 22 -12.42 0.35 -4.79
N VAL A 23 -12.29 -0.97 -4.67
CA VAL A 23 -11.45 -1.80 -5.53
C VAL A 23 -12.32 -2.79 -6.29
N THR A 24 -12.19 -2.80 -7.61
CA THR A 24 -12.87 -3.73 -8.53
C THR A 24 -11.85 -4.42 -9.44
N GLY A 25 -12.24 -5.51 -10.12
CA GLY A 25 -11.33 -6.29 -10.97
C GLY A 25 -10.63 -7.43 -10.23
N ALA A 26 -11.15 -7.85 -9.07
CA ALA A 26 -10.73 -9.09 -8.41
C ALA A 26 -11.25 -10.33 -9.16
N ALA A 27 -10.52 -11.46 -9.06
CA ALA A 27 -10.83 -12.71 -9.75
C ALA A 27 -12.21 -13.29 -9.40
N ASP A 28 -12.67 -13.04 -8.18
CA ASP A 28 -13.98 -13.48 -7.70
C ASP A 28 -15.14 -12.51 -8.03
N GLY A 29 -14.83 -11.40 -8.72
CA GLY A 29 -15.79 -10.37 -9.12
C GLY A 29 -16.33 -9.51 -7.98
N HIS A 30 -15.89 -9.71 -6.73
CA HIS A 30 -16.36 -8.92 -5.61
C HIS A 30 -15.73 -7.53 -5.56
N VAL A 31 -16.55 -6.53 -5.25
CA VAL A 31 -16.09 -5.18 -4.91
C VAL A 31 -15.55 -5.20 -3.48
N ARG A 32 -14.38 -4.60 -3.28
CA ARG A 32 -13.74 -4.49 -1.98
C ARG A 32 -13.51 -3.05 -1.58
N HIS A 33 -13.49 -2.82 -0.28
CA HIS A 33 -13.22 -1.51 0.28
C HIS A 33 -12.08 -1.60 1.28
N GLY A 34 -11.19 -0.60 1.27
CA GLY A 34 -10.05 -0.56 2.19
C GLY A 34 -9.33 0.78 2.14
N MET A 35 -8.27 0.90 2.92
CA MET A 35 -7.47 2.13 3.02
C MET A 35 -6.01 1.92 2.62
N PHE A 36 -5.54 0.68 2.57
CA PHE A 36 -4.17 0.32 2.21
C PHE A 36 -4.17 -0.87 1.27
N LEU A 37 -3.52 -0.72 0.12
CA LEU A 37 -3.37 -1.77 -0.88
C LEU A 37 -1.89 -1.91 -1.23
N GLY A 38 -1.42 -3.14 -1.40
CA GLY A 38 -0.05 -3.40 -1.81
C GLY A 38 0.16 -4.71 -2.53
N THR A 39 1.15 -4.74 -3.44
CA THR A 39 1.61 -5.96 -4.13
C THR A 39 3.15 -6.04 -4.17
N GLY A 40 3.67 -7.10 -4.77
CA GLY A 40 5.11 -7.39 -4.79
C GLY A 40 5.62 -7.77 -3.40
N ALA A 41 6.66 -7.11 -2.92
CA ALA A 41 7.27 -7.39 -1.62
C ALA A 41 6.30 -7.20 -0.43
N ILE A 42 5.26 -6.37 -0.58
CA ILE A 42 4.21 -6.20 0.44
C ILE A 42 3.48 -7.53 0.68
N MET A 43 3.19 -8.26 -0.38
CA MET A 43 2.58 -9.60 -0.30
C MET A 43 3.46 -10.57 0.51
N GLN A 44 4.76 -10.59 0.19
CA GLN A 44 5.70 -11.48 0.88
C GLN A 44 5.84 -11.14 2.36
N ALA A 45 5.87 -9.83 2.68
CA ALA A 45 5.90 -9.36 4.06
C ALA A 45 4.61 -9.75 4.81
N THR A 46 3.45 -9.63 4.19
CA THR A 46 2.15 -10.03 4.78
C THR A 46 2.10 -11.53 5.04
N ARG A 47 2.47 -12.37 4.05
CA ARG A 47 2.54 -13.82 4.23
C ARG A 47 3.52 -14.24 5.33
N PHE A 48 4.66 -13.56 5.41
CA PHE A 48 5.63 -13.79 6.47
C PHE A 48 5.09 -13.39 7.84
N ALA A 49 4.37 -12.25 7.94
CA ALA A 49 3.72 -11.81 9.16
C ALA A 49 2.69 -12.82 9.65
N HIS A 50 1.79 -13.29 8.78
CA HIS A 50 0.78 -14.30 9.12
C HIS A 50 1.43 -15.58 9.68
N LYS A 51 2.47 -16.09 9.05
CA LYS A 51 3.20 -17.29 9.53
C LYS A 51 3.86 -17.06 10.89
N THR A 52 4.47 -15.90 11.10
CA THR A 52 5.26 -15.61 12.30
C THR A 52 4.38 -15.32 13.51
N VAL A 53 3.28 -14.58 13.33
CA VAL A 53 2.34 -14.23 14.41
C VAL A 53 1.62 -15.49 14.92
N HIS A 54 1.18 -16.37 14.02
CA HIS A 54 0.49 -17.62 14.41
C HIS A 54 1.42 -18.62 15.11
N SER A 55 2.72 -18.67 14.74
CA SER A 55 3.65 -19.67 15.29
C SER A 55 4.26 -19.29 16.63
N ARG A 56 4.29 -18.02 17.01
CA ARG A 56 5.03 -17.54 18.19
C ARG A 56 4.19 -16.85 19.27
N GLY A 57 2.89 -16.68 19.05
CA GLY A 57 2.00 -16.00 20.04
C GLY A 57 2.40 -14.55 20.36
N LEU A 58 3.33 -13.97 19.59
CA LEU A 58 3.79 -12.61 19.76
C LEU A 58 2.81 -11.66 19.06
N GLY A 59 1.78 -11.23 19.79
CA GLY A 59 0.90 -10.15 19.33
C GLY A 59 1.48 -8.79 19.68
N GLY A 60 1.32 -7.80 18.78
CA GLY A 60 1.61 -6.40 19.06
C GLY A 60 2.50 -5.69 18.04
N GLU A 61 2.68 -4.38 18.24
CA GLU A 61 3.44 -3.50 17.33
C GLU A 61 4.92 -3.91 17.16
N LEU A 62 5.53 -4.52 18.18
CA LEU A 62 6.91 -5.00 18.13
C LEU A 62 7.10 -6.14 17.14
N SER A 63 6.12 -7.05 17.01
CA SER A 63 6.17 -8.14 16.04
C SER A 63 6.10 -7.62 14.61
N LEU A 64 5.23 -6.65 14.35
CA LEU A 64 5.11 -5.99 13.05
C LEU A 64 6.38 -5.22 12.69
N GLY A 65 7.01 -4.56 13.66
CA GLY A 65 8.29 -3.90 13.49
C GLY A 65 9.40 -4.88 13.08
N MET A 66 9.50 -6.03 13.74
CA MET A 66 10.48 -7.07 13.38
C MET A 66 10.24 -7.65 11.98
N VAL A 67 8.97 -7.89 11.61
CA VAL A 67 8.61 -8.33 10.26
C VAL A 67 9.06 -7.32 9.22
N LEU A 68 8.80 -6.02 9.46
CA LEU A 68 9.21 -4.95 8.56
C LEU A 68 10.73 -4.92 8.40
N VAL A 69 11.48 -4.91 9.51
CA VAL A 69 12.96 -4.89 9.49
C VAL A 69 13.51 -6.11 8.74
N ARG A 70 12.96 -7.30 9.00
CA ARG A 70 13.39 -8.55 8.33
C ARG A 70 13.09 -8.52 6.84
N SER A 71 11.92 -8.01 6.44
CA SER A 71 11.51 -7.88 5.03
C SER A 71 12.40 -6.88 4.29
N VAL A 72 12.64 -5.70 4.88
CA VAL A 72 13.53 -4.68 4.31
C VAL A 72 14.95 -5.20 4.16
N TRP A 73 15.46 -5.91 5.15
CA TRP A 73 16.78 -6.53 5.07
C TRP A 73 16.87 -7.58 3.97
N GLY A 74 15.81 -8.40 3.82
CA GLY A 74 15.68 -9.36 2.73
C GLY A 74 15.67 -8.70 1.36
N LEU A 75 14.95 -7.57 1.21
CA LEU A 75 14.95 -6.79 -0.02
C LEU A 75 16.31 -6.20 -0.36
N ILE A 76 17.02 -5.66 0.63
CA ILE A 76 18.39 -5.13 0.45
C ILE A 76 19.35 -6.21 -0.01
N ARG A 77 19.20 -7.43 0.50
CA ARG A 77 20.03 -8.60 0.14
C ARG A 77 19.53 -9.34 -1.09
N GLN A 78 18.43 -8.89 -1.70
CA GLN A 78 17.76 -9.56 -2.81
C GLN A 78 17.42 -11.03 -2.49
N ASP A 79 17.03 -11.30 -1.23
CA ASP A 79 16.58 -12.63 -0.80
C ASP A 79 15.36 -13.04 -1.64
N PRO A 80 15.39 -14.18 -2.36
CA PRO A 80 14.29 -14.63 -3.22
C PRO A 80 12.94 -14.75 -2.52
N LYS A 81 12.92 -14.85 -1.19
CA LYS A 81 11.69 -14.89 -0.39
C LYS A 81 10.95 -13.55 -0.37
N PHE A 82 11.66 -12.44 -0.51
CA PHE A 82 11.12 -11.08 -0.45
C PHE A 82 11.25 -10.35 -1.79
N TYR A 83 12.26 -10.69 -2.58
CA TYR A 83 12.54 -10.07 -3.86
C TYR A 83 11.82 -10.81 -4.99
N GLN A 84 10.53 -10.54 -5.15
CA GLN A 84 9.67 -11.11 -6.19
C GLN A 84 8.92 -9.99 -6.90
N PRO A 85 9.53 -9.38 -7.93
CA PRO A 85 8.88 -8.34 -8.72
C PRO A 85 7.67 -8.88 -9.47
N THR A 86 6.59 -8.10 -9.50
CA THR A 86 5.38 -8.37 -10.27
C THR A 86 5.34 -7.42 -11.44
N HIS A 87 5.07 -7.92 -12.64
CA HIS A 87 4.93 -7.10 -13.84
C HIS A 87 3.59 -6.39 -13.82
N VAL A 88 3.60 -5.05 -13.73
CA VAL A 88 2.41 -4.22 -13.59
C VAL A 88 2.45 -3.07 -14.57
N ALA A 89 1.38 -2.88 -15.34
CA ALA A 89 1.12 -1.62 -16.04
C ALA A 89 0.26 -0.73 -15.14
N ILE A 90 0.55 0.57 -15.13
CA ILE A 90 -0.07 1.54 -14.24
C ILE A 90 -0.68 2.67 -15.07
N ALA A 91 -1.95 3.00 -14.84
CA ALA A 91 -2.57 4.22 -15.30
C ALA A 91 -3.14 4.97 -14.08
N VAL A 92 -2.79 6.25 -13.95
CA VAL A 92 -3.22 7.12 -12.85
C VAL A 92 -3.92 8.33 -13.42
N GLN A 93 -5.17 8.51 -13.06
CA GLN A 93 -5.93 9.71 -13.37
C GLN A 93 -5.92 10.61 -12.13
N ASN A 94 -5.37 11.81 -12.27
CA ASN A 94 -5.36 12.79 -11.18
C ASN A 94 -6.72 13.49 -11.01
N GLY A 95 -6.85 14.35 -9.98
CA GLY A 95 -8.08 15.08 -9.72
C GLY A 95 -8.49 16.09 -10.80
N SER A 96 -7.58 16.50 -11.69
CA SER A 96 -7.84 17.39 -12.84
C SER A 96 -8.22 16.62 -14.12
N GLY A 97 -8.26 15.28 -14.08
CA GLY A 97 -8.55 14.45 -15.24
C GLY A 97 -7.35 14.14 -16.12
N ALA A 98 -6.16 14.69 -15.82
CA ALA A 98 -4.94 14.32 -16.52
C ALA A 98 -4.54 12.88 -16.16
N GLU A 99 -4.15 12.12 -17.18
CA GLU A 99 -3.76 10.72 -17.05
C GLU A 99 -2.25 10.57 -17.25
N VAL A 100 -1.64 9.78 -16.37
CA VAL A 100 -0.24 9.33 -16.47
C VAL A 100 -0.25 7.83 -16.61
N THR A 101 0.29 7.32 -17.72
CA THR A 101 0.41 5.89 -17.99
C THR A 101 1.85 5.45 -17.87
N ARG A 102 2.08 4.26 -17.38
CA ARG A 102 3.34 3.55 -17.36
C ARG A 102 3.15 2.17 -17.95
N ASP A 103 3.98 1.84 -18.90
CA ASP A 103 4.00 0.50 -19.50
C ASP A 103 4.34 -0.57 -18.47
N THR A 104 4.05 -1.81 -18.81
CA THR A 104 4.32 -2.97 -17.96
C THR A 104 5.80 -3.03 -17.59
N ALA A 105 6.07 -2.95 -16.30
CA ALA A 105 7.41 -3.04 -15.75
C ALA A 105 7.43 -3.92 -14.48
N PRO A 106 8.58 -4.55 -14.17
CA PRO A 106 8.71 -5.34 -12.95
C PRO A 106 8.71 -4.42 -11.73
N MET A 107 7.62 -4.43 -10.97
CA MET A 107 7.46 -3.67 -9.73
C MET A 107 7.85 -4.54 -8.53
N LEU A 108 8.85 -4.09 -7.76
CA LEU A 108 9.27 -4.74 -6.52
C LEU A 108 8.32 -4.41 -5.38
N ILE A 109 7.90 -3.14 -5.31
CA ILE A 109 6.94 -2.64 -4.33
C ILE A 109 5.96 -1.74 -5.08
N LEU A 110 4.69 -2.01 -4.91
CA LEU A 110 3.63 -1.10 -5.30
C LEU A 110 2.68 -0.98 -4.11
N VAL A 111 2.44 0.27 -3.67
CA VAL A 111 1.57 0.56 -2.54
C VAL A 111 0.67 1.74 -2.85
N ALA A 112 -0.63 1.57 -2.61
CA ALA A 112 -1.62 2.63 -2.71
C ALA A 112 -2.34 2.82 -1.37
N SER A 113 -2.68 4.06 -1.02
CA SER A 113 -3.42 4.32 0.22
C SER A 113 -4.12 5.66 0.20
N THR A 114 -5.25 5.73 0.90
CA THR A 114 -5.93 6.99 1.25
C THR A 114 -5.46 7.55 2.59
N LEU A 115 -4.56 6.85 3.29
CA LEU A 115 -4.03 7.27 4.57
C LEU A 115 -2.79 8.16 4.40
N GLY A 116 -2.79 9.35 4.98
CA GLY A 116 -1.61 10.22 4.98
C GLY A 116 -0.43 9.68 5.81
N ARG A 117 -0.70 8.69 6.69
CA ARG A 117 0.31 7.95 7.47
C ARG A 117 -0.12 6.50 7.58
N LEU A 118 0.77 5.61 7.28
CA LEU A 118 0.64 4.18 7.52
C LEU A 118 1.09 3.84 8.96
N PHE A 119 1.07 2.57 9.29
CA PHE A 119 1.53 2.10 10.60
C PHE A 119 3.01 2.48 10.83
N LEU A 120 3.46 2.57 12.07
CA LEU A 120 4.78 3.11 12.50
C LEU A 120 5.10 4.53 11.98
N GLY A 121 4.09 5.29 11.54
CA GLY A 121 4.27 6.65 11.04
C GLY A 121 4.88 6.76 9.65
N ILE A 122 4.97 5.66 8.91
CA ILE A 122 5.48 5.61 7.54
C ILE A 122 4.60 6.47 6.62
N ARG A 123 5.23 7.22 5.73
CA ARG A 123 4.56 8.09 4.74
C ARG A 123 5.23 7.89 3.37
N PRO A 124 4.95 6.81 2.65
CA PRO A 124 5.70 6.47 1.44
C PRO A 124 5.25 7.24 0.20
N PHE A 125 4.52 8.35 0.37
CA PHE A 125 3.97 9.14 -0.74
C PHE A 125 4.63 10.52 -0.76
N TRP A 126 5.18 10.91 -1.92
CA TRP A 126 5.85 12.20 -2.13
C TRP A 126 5.38 12.92 -3.41
N ALA A 127 4.33 12.42 -4.06
CA ALA A 127 3.69 13.14 -5.14
C ALA A 127 3.25 14.53 -4.67
N LYS A 128 3.42 15.53 -5.53
CA LYS A 128 3.02 16.91 -5.25
C LYS A 128 1.54 17.16 -5.52
N ASP A 129 0.91 16.26 -6.26
CA ASP A 129 -0.50 16.38 -6.63
C ASP A 129 -1.36 16.10 -5.40
N GLU A 130 -2.22 17.04 -5.06
CA GLU A 130 -3.25 16.84 -4.05
C GLU A 130 -4.31 15.90 -4.61
N ALA A 131 -4.25 14.65 -4.23
CA ALA A 131 -5.18 13.61 -4.65
C ALA A 131 -5.50 12.68 -3.47
N PRO A 132 -6.71 12.11 -3.45
CA PRO A 132 -7.18 11.32 -2.31
C PRO A 132 -6.43 9.97 -2.15
N ILE A 133 -5.86 9.44 -3.23
CA ILE A 133 -5.09 8.18 -3.21
C ILE A 133 -3.63 8.50 -3.55
N GLY A 134 -2.71 8.21 -2.63
CA GLY A 134 -1.29 8.17 -2.92
C GLY A 134 -0.90 6.79 -3.47
N LEU A 135 -0.12 6.76 -4.54
CA LEU A 135 0.48 5.56 -5.11
C LEU A 135 2.00 5.71 -5.12
N THR A 136 2.72 4.70 -4.66
CA THR A 136 4.18 4.61 -4.78
C THR A 136 4.55 3.31 -5.45
N ALA A 137 5.41 3.41 -6.46
CA ALA A 137 5.95 2.31 -7.21
C ALA A 137 7.48 2.30 -7.12
N ILE A 138 8.06 1.14 -6.81
CA ILE A 138 9.50 0.90 -6.81
C ILE A 138 9.75 -0.28 -7.73
N GLN A 139 10.55 -0.05 -8.78
CA GLN A 139 10.83 -1.07 -9.77
C GLN A 139 11.76 -2.17 -9.23
N GLY A 140 11.66 -3.36 -9.80
CA GLY A 140 12.66 -4.41 -9.67
C GLY A 140 13.99 -3.93 -10.26
N GLY A 141 15.06 -4.04 -9.48
CA GLY A 141 16.36 -3.49 -9.89
C GLY A 141 16.56 -2.00 -9.58
N ALA A 142 15.66 -1.39 -8.82
CA ALA A 142 15.80 0.00 -8.38
C ALA A 142 17.18 0.27 -7.79
N ARG A 143 17.85 1.32 -8.30
CA ARG A 143 19.24 1.62 -7.96
C ARG A 143 19.35 2.18 -6.54
N ARG A 144 20.43 1.82 -5.83
CA ARG A 144 20.77 2.34 -4.50
C ARG A 144 19.67 2.16 -3.46
N PHE A 145 18.95 1.03 -3.52
CA PHE A 145 17.77 0.75 -2.68
C PHE A 145 18.02 1.01 -1.20
N ALA A 146 19.11 0.52 -0.61
CA ALA A 146 19.42 0.72 0.80
C ALA A 146 19.56 2.20 1.22
N ARG A 147 19.98 3.09 0.30
CA ARG A 147 20.14 4.53 0.55
C ARG A 147 18.86 5.32 0.25
N ALA A 148 18.06 4.86 -0.70
CA ALA A 148 16.82 5.50 -1.12
C ALA A 148 15.67 5.16 -0.18
N PHE A 149 15.54 3.91 0.21
CA PHE A 149 14.38 3.37 0.92
C PHE A 149 14.03 4.07 2.24
N PRO A 150 14.99 4.45 3.12
CA PRO A 150 14.65 5.20 4.33
C PRO A 150 14.01 6.57 4.04
N SER A 151 14.38 7.22 2.94
CA SER A 151 13.77 8.51 2.53
C SER A 151 12.39 8.31 1.92
N VAL A 152 12.19 7.21 1.17
CA VAL A 152 10.87 6.79 0.67
C VAL A 152 9.91 6.57 1.83
N LEU A 153 10.30 5.84 2.87
CA LEU A 153 9.45 5.58 4.04
C LEU A 153 9.03 6.86 4.79
N ARG A 154 9.82 7.92 4.68
CA ARG A 154 9.52 9.23 5.29
C ARG A 154 8.71 10.16 4.37
N GLY A 155 8.52 9.81 3.09
CA GLY A 155 7.89 10.69 2.09
C GLY A 155 8.73 11.91 1.74
N HIS A 156 10.03 11.87 1.98
CA HIS A 156 10.98 12.94 1.68
C HIS A 156 12.07 12.38 0.77
N PRO A 157 11.86 12.44 -0.57
CA PRO A 157 12.79 11.84 -1.52
C PRO A 157 14.15 12.52 -1.44
N ASN A 158 15.20 11.71 -1.32
CA ASN A 158 16.58 12.19 -1.45
C ASN A 158 17.03 12.12 -2.92
N ARG A 159 18.26 12.57 -3.21
CA ARG A 159 18.83 12.58 -4.56
C ARG A 159 18.86 11.23 -5.29
N HIS A 160 18.60 10.12 -4.61
CA HIS A 160 18.59 8.77 -5.18
C HIS A 160 17.19 8.29 -5.54
N VAL A 161 16.15 8.97 -5.05
CA VAL A 161 14.75 8.66 -5.32
C VAL A 161 14.32 9.44 -6.56
N THR A 162 14.60 8.89 -7.74
CA THR A 162 14.25 9.47 -9.03
C THR A 162 13.65 8.40 -9.94
N VAL A 163 12.94 8.83 -10.97
CA VAL A 163 12.32 7.92 -11.97
C VAL A 163 13.39 7.05 -12.65
N GLU A 164 14.53 7.63 -13.02
CA GLU A 164 15.64 6.93 -13.69
C GLU A 164 16.29 5.88 -12.79
N ASN A 165 16.13 6.03 -11.46
CA ASN A 165 16.58 5.04 -10.48
C ASN A 165 15.49 4.03 -10.12
N GLY A 166 14.28 4.12 -10.71
CA GLY A 166 13.18 3.19 -10.52
C GLY A 166 12.26 3.52 -9.35
N TYR A 167 12.09 4.81 -9.00
CA TYR A 167 11.21 5.26 -7.92
C TYR A 167 10.21 6.27 -8.43
N GLU A 168 8.92 6.01 -8.25
CA GLU A 168 7.86 6.94 -8.63
C GLU A 168 6.80 7.04 -7.52
N SER A 169 6.18 8.22 -7.43
CA SER A 169 5.01 8.44 -6.58
C SER A 169 4.00 9.31 -7.32
N PHE A 170 2.75 8.93 -7.24
CA PHE A 170 1.62 9.56 -7.92
C PHE A 170 0.54 9.91 -6.91
N GLY A 171 -0.19 10.98 -7.19
CA GLY A 171 -1.49 11.26 -6.59
C GLY A 171 -2.59 10.99 -7.60
N GLY A 172 -3.62 10.20 -7.22
CA GLY A 172 -4.70 9.84 -8.13
C GLY A 172 -6.07 9.89 -7.48
N ALA A 173 -7.09 10.20 -8.28
CA ALA A 173 -8.50 10.00 -7.95
C ALA A 173 -8.96 8.62 -8.40
N ARG A 174 -8.37 8.12 -9.50
CA ARG A 174 -8.58 6.80 -10.07
C ARG A 174 -7.24 6.20 -10.50
N ILE A 175 -7.02 4.93 -10.16
CA ILE A 175 -5.81 4.17 -10.51
C ILE A 175 -6.25 2.86 -11.14
N GLU A 176 -5.66 2.53 -12.29
CA GLU A 176 -5.82 1.24 -12.93
C GLU A 176 -4.49 0.49 -12.91
N LEU A 177 -4.53 -0.76 -12.48
CA LEU A 177 -3.39 -1.65 -12.46
C LEU A 177 -3.71 -2.89 -13.30
N ARG A 178 -2.84 -3.22 -14.26
CA ARG A 178 -2.97 -4.44 -15.06
C ARG A 178 -1.84 -5.38 -14.75
N PHE A 179 -2.16 -6.51 -14.17
CA PHE A 179 -1.20 -7.57 -13.85
C PHE A 179 -1.93 -8.86 -13.47
N ASP A 180 -1.21 -9.96 -13.60
CA ASP A 180 -1.62 -11.26 -13.09
C ASP A 180 -0.94 -11.51 -11.76
N GLY A 181 -1.71 -11.65 -10.69
CA GLY A 181 -1.13 -11.88 -9.39
C GLY A 181 -2.08 -11.64 -8.22
N GLU A 182 -1.48 -11.58 -7.06
CA GLU A 182 -2.20 -11.32 -5.81
C GLU A 182 -1.82 -9.97 -5.23
N LEU A 183 -2.71 -9.45 -4.44
CA LEU A 183 -2.50 -8.23 -3.68
C LEU A 183 -3.09 -8.32 -2.27
N ASN A 184 -2.60 -7.43 -1.44
CA ASN A 184 -3.07 -7.23 -0.09
C ASN A 184 -3.96 -5.99 -0.03
N LEU A 185 -5.13 -6.08 0.58
CA LEU A 185 -5.98 -4.94 0.95
C LEU A 185 -6.27 -5.03 2.44
N ASP A 186 -5.74 -4.09 3.21
CA ASP A 186 -5.88 -4.01 4.68
C ASP A 186 -5.56 -5.33 5.43
N GLY A 187 -4.68 -6.17 4.89
CA GLY A 187 -4.28 -7.45 5.47
C GLY A 187 -4.92 -8.68 4.82
N GLU A 188 -5.95 -8.50 4.00
CA GLU A 188 -6.60 -9.58 3.26
C GLU A 188 -5.94 -9.77 1.89
N LEU A 189 -5.74 -11.03 1.50
CA LEU A 189 -5.10 -11.41 0.24
C LEU A 189 -6.15 -11.85 -0.77
N PHE A 190 -6.06 -11.35 -1.99
CA PHE A 190 -6.90 -11.79 -3.10
C PHE A 190 -6.17 -11.68 -4.44
N ALA A 191 -6.64 -12.44 -5.43
CA ALA A 191 -6.10 -12.44 -6.79
C ALA A 191 -6.79 -11.39 -7.66
N THR A 192 -6.06 -10.84 -8.64
CA THR A 192 -6.64 -10.06 -9.74
C THR A 192 -7.37 -10.98 -10.71
N ALA A 193 -8.30 -10.43 -11.48
CA ALA A 193 -8.94 -11.18 -12.57
C ALA A 193 -7.93 -11.57 -13.67
N GLY A 194 -6.83 -10.79 -13.75
CA GLY A 194 -5.76 -11.01 -14.70
C GLY A 194 -6.08 -10.65 -16.15
N GLY A 195 -5.13 -10.87 -17.03
CA GLY A 195 -5.28 -10.58 -18.45
C GLY A 195 -5.58 -9.09 -18.73
N ASP A 196 -6.58 -8.85 -19.57
CA ASP A 196 -6.97 -7.49 -19.97
C ASP A 196 -7.87 -6.76 -18.96
N VAL A 197 -8.32 -7.45 -17.91
CA VAL A 197 -9.22 -6.85 -16.89
C VAL A 197 -8.39 -6.05 -15.90
N PRO A 198 -8.51 -4.71 -15.88
CA PRO A 198 -7.77 -3.91 -14.91
C PRO A 198 -8.34 -4.07 -13.50
N LEU A 199 -7.45 -4.07 -12.52
CA LEU A 199 -7.82 -3.74 -11.15
C LEU A 199 -8.01 -2.22 -11.07
N VAL A 200 -9.22 -1.78 -10.75
CA VAL A 200 -9.55 -0.36 -10.66
C VAL A 200 -9.70 0.04 -9.22
N ILE A 201 -9.00 1.09 -8.83
CA ILE A 201 -9.00 1.68 -7.50
C ILE A 201 -9.55 3.10 -7.62
N GLU A 202 -10.67 3.37 -6.97
CA GLU A 202 -11.32 4.67 -6.95
C GLU A 202 -11.53 5.12 -5.52
N THR A 203 -11.67 6.43 -5.34
CA THR A 203 -12.02 6.99 -4.03
C THR A 203 -13.51 6.86 -3.79
N GLU A 204 -13.87 6.41 -2.60
CA GLU A 204 -15.25 6.42 -2.12
C GLU A 204 -15.36 7.09 -0.74
N GLY A 205 -16.51 7.64 -0.47
CA GLY A 205 -16.76 8.37 0.78
C GLY A 205 -16.72 9.87 0.59
N PRO A 206 -16.60 10.64 1.67
CA PRO A 206 -15.91 10.34 2.92
C PRO A 206 -16.71 9.54 3.96
N ILE A 207 -16.04 8.63 4.67
CA ILE A 207 -16.60 7.89 5.81
C ILE A 207 -16.17 8.55 7.12
N ARG A 208 -17.09 8.58 8.08
CA ARG A 208 -16.86 9.13 9.41
C ARG A 208 -16.44 8.02 10.37
N PHE A 209 -15.32 8.20 11.04
CA PHE A 209 -14.82 7.33 12.08
C PHE A 209 -14.88 8.03 13.42
N LEU A 210 -15.42 7.37 14.44
CA LEU A 210 -15.36 7.83 15.81
C LEU A 210 -14.03 7.39 16.42
N ARG A 211 -13.21 8.35 16.82
CA ARG A 211 -12.00 8.10 17.59
C ARG A 211 -12.34 8.26 19.07
N ALA A 212 -12.42 7.17 19.81
CA ALA A 212 -12.52 7.22 21.26
C ALA A 212 -11.26 7.90 21.85
N LYS A 213 -11.46 8.79 22.83
CA LYS A 213 -10.37 9.40 23.60
C LYS A 213 -9.91 8.48 24.72
#